data_acbc2e86d2049abf14b91079c42214c0
#
_entry.id   acbc2e86d2049abf14b91079c42214c0
#
_cell.length_a   1.000
_cell.length_b   1.000
_cell.length_c   1.000
_cell.angle_alpha   90.00
_cell.angle_beta   90.00
_cell.angle_gamma   90.00
#
_symmetry.space_group_name_H-M   'P 1'
#
loop_
_entity.id
_entity.type
_entity.pdbx_description
1 polymer ?
#
loop_
_entity_poly.entity_id
_entity_poly.type
_entity_poly.pdbx_seq_one_letter_code
_entity_poly.pdbx_strand_id
1 'polypeptide(L)'
;LKEYLHKVRNLAIIFILLIVSGQVAAAGIQDHFPLIQKFFPEADGVGDLEGQPASAAVLKGSNVLGYVYYTDDVIKIPAYSGKPIRTLVGFDIEGKIVGLKIVHHEEPILVVGISDADLQAFIDQYLNKYVNDKIKVGGRDRDGYKSIDSISGATITVMVLNATINQSMRKVAEARGLLSLDGEILAQTKAFDEEPIWIYVWRGKVFQISVLILGLAVLMLILVMQDWIAQHPTFLIYLRTGFLIYTVVFIGWYSLAQLSIVNIFTFVNSFMHGFSWDNFLIDPMMFLLWGFVAVTVLLWGRGVYCGWLCPFGAMQELIFRITERCKCPTFEFPEVVHERLWAIKYIILLGLFAVSMQSLVMAEKLAEVEPFKTAVTLRFAREWSYVLYAAGLLLISAFNRKFYCRYVCPLGAALTFPSKFRIFEWLRRYKECGRPCQICRNECEVRAIRSTGEINANECHYCLDCQVTYWNAYKCPPLAEKRKKRERTSKLSESMQK
;
A
#
# COMPACT_ATOMS: atom_id res chain seq x y z
N LEU A 1 -34.07 -25.46 -6.43
CA LEU A 1 -33.63 -24.08 -6.61
C LEU A 1 -34.25 -23.16 -5.55
N LYS A 2 -35.58 -23.25 -5.29
CA LYS A 2 -36.29 -22.47 -4.27
C LYS A 2 -35.75 -22.72 -2.85
N GLU A 3 -35.45 -23.95 -2.49
CA GLU A 3 -34.92 -24.32 -1.17
C GLU A 3 -33.48 -23.82 -0.96
N TYR A 4 -32.67 -23.81 -2.02
CA TYR A 4 -31.32 -23.25 -2.00
C TYR A 4 -31.32 -21.75 -1.82
N LEU A 5 -32.21 -21.02 -2.50
CA LEU A 5 -32.40 -19.58 -2.36
C LEU A 5 -32.91 -19.22 -0.96
N HIS A 6 -33.74 -20.05 -0.33
CA HIS A 6 -34.19 -19.83 1.06
C HIS A 6 -33.05 -19.99 2.08
N LYS A 7 -32.19 -21.00 1.90
CA LYS A 7 -31.00 -21.20 2.76
C LYS A 7 -29.99 -20.07 2.61
N VAL A 8 -29.72 -19.62 1.36
CA VAL A 8 -28.83 -18.48 1.10
C VAL A 8 -29.39 -17.19 1.67
N ARG A 9 -30.70 -16.94 1.56
CA ARG A 9 -31.36 -15.77 2.17
C ARG A 9 -31.26 -15.80 3.69
N ASN A 10 -31.49 -16.94 4.33
CA ASN A 10 -31.40 -17.08 5.78
C ASN A 10 -29.96 -16.93 6.28
N LEU A 11 -28.97 -17.44 5.54
CA LEU A 11 -27.55 -17.21 5.83
C LEU A 11 -27.19 -15.72 5.71
N ALA A 12 -27.69 -15.03 4.68
CA ALA A 12 -27.48 -13.58 4.51
C ALA A 12 -28.14 -12.76 5.63
N ILE A 13 -29.32 -13.14 6.09
CA ILE A 13 -30.00 -12.47 7.20
C ILE A 13 -29.25 -12.69 8.53
N ILE A 14 -28.74 -13.91 8.79
CA ILE A 14 -27.91 -14.19 9.96
C ILE A 14 -26.60 -13.41 9.90
N PHE A 15 -25.99 -13.28 8.72
CA PHE A 15 -24.78 -12.49 8.50
C PHE A 15 -25.02 -10.98 8.71
N ILE A 16 -26.17 -10.45 8.28
CA ILE A 16 -26.58 -9.05 8.51
C ILE A 16 -26.88 -8.81 9.99
N LEU A 17 -27.51 -9.74 10.69
CA LEU A 17 -27.79 -9.64 12.12
C LEU A 17 -26.54 -9.70 12.99
N LEU A 18 -25.48 -10.41 12.57
CA LEU A 18 -24.18 -10.44 13.23
C LEU A 18 -23.37 -9.13 13.04
N ILE A 19 -23.67 -8.36 12.00
CA ILE A 19 -23.02 -7.07 11.73
C ILE A 19 -23.56 -5.92 12.60
N VAL A 20 -24.80 -6.03 13.13
CA VAL A 20 -25.48 -4.93 13.83
C VAL A 20 -25.16 -4.85 15.33
N SER A 21 -24.47 -5.81 15.92
CA SER A 21 -24.25 -5.88 17.38
C SER A 21 -22.83 -5.56 17.83
N GLY A 22 -22.36 -4.34 17.62
CA GLY A 22 -21.03 -3.94 18.10
C GLY A 22 -20.84 -2.43 18.22
N GLN A 23 -21.74 -1.71 18.89
CA GLN A 23 -21.39 -0.38 19.39
C GLN A 23 -20.55 -0.53 20.66
N VAL A 24 -19.23 -0.39 20.53
CA VAL A 24 -18.33 -0.20 21.65
C VAL A 24 -18.59 1.21 22.18
N ALA A 25 -19.15 1.32 23.37
CA ALA A 25 -19.28 2.60 24.07
C ALA A 25 -17.87 3.20 24.25
N ALA A 26 -17.71 4.47 23.88
CA ALA A 26 -16.44 5.17 24.10
C ALA A 26 -16.20 5.25 25.62
N ALA A 27 -15.07 4.73 26.10
CA ALA A 27 -14.67 4.81 27.50
C ALA A 27 -14.54 6.28 27.92
N GLY A 28 -15.16 6.65 29.04
CA GLY A 28 -15.08 8.00 29.60
C GLY A 28 -13.68 8.28 30.13
N ILE A 29 -13.33 9.55 30.36
CA ILE A 29 -12.01 9.93 30.92
C ILE A 29 -11.81 9.35 32.31
N GLN A 30 -12.88 9.11 33.05
CA GLN A 30 -12.87 8.50 34.37
C GLN A 30 -12.43 7.04 34.34
N ASP A 31 -12.68 6.30 33.25
CA ASP A 31 -12.22 4.92 33.08
C ASP A 31 -10.69 4.83 32.97
N HIS A 32 -10.05 5.94 32.57
CA HIS A 32 -8.60 6.07 32.46
C HIS A 32 -7.94 6.68 33.72
N PHE A 33 -8.66 6.84 34.83
CA PHE A 33 -8.12 7.40 36.07
C PHE A 33 -6.85 6.68 36.57
N PRO A 34 -6.71 5.34 36.51
CA PRO A 34 -5.47 4.67 36.89
C PRO A 34 -4.25 5.07 36.05
N LEU A 35 -4.49 5.48 34.79
CA LEU A 35 -3.45 5.99 33.90
C LEU A 35 -3.13 7.45 34.21
N ILE A 36 -4.13 8.26 34.49
CA ILE A 36 -3.99 9.68 34.88
C ILE A 36 -3.21 9.78 36.21
N GLN A 37 -3.44 8.85 37.13
CA GLN A 37 -2.71 8.78 38.40
C GLN A 37 -1.20 8.49 38.20
N LYS A 38 -0.82 7.81 37.10
CA LYS A 38 0.62 7.67 36.77
C LYS A 38 1.25 8.98 36.30
N PHE A 39 0.47 9.86 35.67
CA PHE A 39 0.93 11.18 35.27
C PHE A 39 0.97 12.16 36.46
N PHE A 40 0.00 12.04 37.35
CA PHE A 40 -0.17 12.86 38.53
C PHE A 40 -0.27 11.95 39.77
N PRO A 41 0.87 11.55 40.40
CA PRO A 41 0.86 10.59 41.52
C PRO A 41 0.06 11.10 42.73
N GLU A 42 -0.11 12.39 42.87
CA GLU A 42 -0.81 13.03 43.99
C GLU A 42 -2.30 13.26 43.73
N ALA A 43 -2.82 12.82 42.58
CA ALA A 43 -4.21 13.08 42.19
C ALA A 43 -5.19 12.15 42.95
N ASP A 44 -6.23 12.76 43.52
CA ASP A 44 -7.33 12.08 44.21
C ASP A 44 -8.56 11.88 43.27
N GLY A 45 -8.66 12.65 42.19
CA GLY A 45 -9.76 12.58 41.28
C GLY A 45 -9.54 13.31 39.95
N VAL A 46 -10.40 13.06 38.99
CA VAL A 46 -10.46 13.77 37.69
C VAL A 46 -11.87 14.28 37.47
N GLY A 47 -11.98 15.53 37.07
CA GLY A 47 -13.25 16.16 36.71
C GLY A 47 -13.82 15.64 35.39
N ASP A 48 -14.99 16.10 35.04
CA ASP A 48 -15.60 15.82 33.74
C ASP A 48 -14.90 16.62 32.63
N LEU A 49 -15.03 16.14 31.38
CA LEU A 49 -14.53 16.85 30.22
C LEU A 49 -15.40 18.09 29.96
N GLU A 50 -14.85 19.26 30.24
CA GLU A 50 -15.56 20.55 30.13
C GLU A 50 -14.79 21.55 29.26
N GLY A 51 -15.52 22.49 28.67
CA GLY A 51 -14.98 23.59 27.87
C GLY A 51 -14.87 23.28 26.38
N GLN A 52 -14.46 24.29 25.63
CA GLN A 52 -14.14 24.20 24.20
C GLN A 52 -12.74 24.76 23.97
N PRO A 53 -11.74 23.91 23.75
CA PRO A 53 -11.79 22.43 23.61
C PRO A 53 -11.98 21.70 24.95
N ALA A 54 -12.57 20.48 24.86
CA ALA A 54 -12.89 19.67 26.02
C ALA A 54 -11.62 19.21 26.75
N SER A 55 -11.53 19.48 28.05
CA SER A 55 -10.42 19.05 28.91
C SER A 55 -10.93 18.86 30.34
N ALA A 56 -10.32 17.91 31.08
CA ALA A 56 -10.68 17.63 32.46
C ALA A 56 -9.59 18.12 33.42
N ALA A 57 -9.99 18.73 34.55
CA ALA A 57 -9.07 19.12 35.60
C ALA A 57 -8.70 17.90 36.44
N VAL A 58 -7.41 17.76 36.74
CA VAL A 58 -6.90 16.76 37.69
C VAL A 58 -6.80 17.40 39.06
N LEU A 59 -7.42 16.78 40.07
CA LEU A 59 -7.65 17.36 41.37
C LEU A 59 -6.89 16.61 42.48
N LYS A 60 -6.43 17.40 43.47
CA LYS A 60 -5.99 16.93 44.79
C LYS A 60 -6.82 17.67 45.85
N GLY A 61 -7.85 17.04 46.37
CA GLY A 61 -8.89 17.72 47.15
C GLY A 61 -9.57 18.81 46.37
N SER A 62 -9.39 20.08 46.75
CA SER A 62 -9.93 21.25 46.05
C SER A 62 -8.94 21.93 45.09
N ASN A 63 -7.68 21.49 45.07
CA ASN A 63 -6.63 22.11 44.26
C ASN A 63 -6.49 21.44 42.91
N VAL A 64 -6.38 22.22 41.83
CA VAL A 64 -6.10 21.75 40.49
C VAL A 64 -4.60 21.50 40.36
N LEU A 65 -4.20 20.28 40.04
CA LEU A 65 -2.80 19.91 39.77
C LEU A 65 -2.41 20.14 38.30
N GLY A 66 -3.37 20.04 37.38
CA GLY A 66 -3.18 20.16 35.95
C GLY A 66 -4.40 19.77 35.16
N TYR A 67 -4.25 19.56 33.87
CA TYR A 67 -5.32 19.24 32.95
C TYR A 67 -4.97 18.01 32.09
N VAL A 68 -5.98 17.22 31.75
CA VAL A 68 -5.90 16.07 30.85
C VAL A 68 -6.98 16.15 29.77
N TYR A 69 -6.65 15.67 28.57
CA TYR A 69 -7.59 15.68 27.45
C TYR A 69 -7.22 14.62 26.41
N TYR A 70 -8.14 14.30 25.51
CA TYR A 70 -7.85 13.46 24.34
C TYR A 70 -7.60 14.35 23.12
N THR A 71 -6.54 14.03 22.38
CA THR A 71 -6.12 14.83 21.22
C THR A 71 -7.16 14.89 20.12
N ASP A 72 -7.87 13.79 19.85
CA ASP A 72 -8.88 13.66 18.81
C ASP A 72 -10.21 14.40 19.14
N ASP A 73 -10.47 14.68 20.42
CA ASP A 73 -11.60 15.53 20.84
C ASP A 73 -11.30 17.02 20.57
N VAL A 74 -10.03 17.40 20.49
CA VAL A 74 -9.58 18.79 20.26
C VAL A 74 -9.29 19.05 18.77
N ILE A 75 -8.56 18.14 18.12
CA ILE A 75 -8.15 18.25 16.71
C ILE A 75 -8.21 16.87 16.06
N LYS A 76 -8.91 16.81 14.93
CA LYS A 76 -9.05 15.60 14.12
C LYS A 76 -8.11 15.63 12.92
N ILE A 77 -6.81 15.42 13.14
CA ILE A 77 -5.85 15.23 12.04
C ILE A 77 -5.87 13.75 11.69
N PRO A 78 -6.32 13.37 10.48
CA PRO A 78 -6.32 11.97 10.08
C PRO A 78 -4.89 11.49 9.84
N ALA A 79 -4.58 10.31 10.36
CA ALA A 79 -3.32 9.65 10.16
C ALA A 79 -3.37 8.71 8.93
N TYR A 80 -2.42 7.81 8.75
CA TYR A 80 -2.34 6.96 7.56
C TYR A 80 -3.56 6.04 7.38
N SER A 81 -4.21 5.64 8.47
CA SER A 81 -5.47 4.88 8.47
C SER A 81 -6.69 5.68 8.01
N GLY A 82 -6.57 7.00 7.85
CA GLY A 82 -7.69 7.92 7.63
C GLY A 82 -8.45 8.28 8.90
N LYS A 83 -8.04 7.77 10.07
CA LYS A 83 -8.62 8.07 11.37
C LYS A 83 -7.61 8.81 12.25
N PRO A 84 -8.07 9.68 13.18
CA PRO A 84 -7.16 10.34 14.12
C PRO A 84 -6.62 9.34 15.14
N ILE A 85 -5.41 9.59 15.61
CA ILE A 85 -4.79 8.84 16.71
C ILE A 85 -5.26 9.45 18.02
N ARG A 86 -5.92 8.65 18.87
CA ARG A 86 -6.40 9.08 20.18
C ARG A 86 -5.29 8.97 21.22
N THR A 87 -4.76 10.11 21.63
CA THR A 87 -3.69 10.20 22.65
C THR A 87 -4.22 10.96 23.85
N LEU A 88 -4.06 10.38 25.05
CA LEU A 88 -4.30 11.08 26.30
C LEU A 88 -3.06 11.92 26.63
N VAL A 89 -3.23 13.22 26.83
CA VAL A 89 -2.17 14.18 27.16
C VAL A 89 -2.47 14.83 28.48
N GLY A 90 -1.46 14.91 29.35
CA GLY A 90 -1.53 15.60 30.63
C GLY A 90 -0.43 16.64 30.76
N PHE A 91 -0.78 17.85 31.24
CA PHE A 91 0.15 18.91 31.58
C PHE A 91 -0.24 19.58 32.91
N ASP A 92 0.75 20.08 33.65
CA ASP A 92 0.56 20.77 34.92
C ASP A 92 0.06 22.21 34.74
N ILE A 93 -0.14 22.91 35.86
CA ILE A 93 -0.61 24.32 35.86
C ILE A 93 0.44 25.29 35.29
N GLU A 94 1.70 24.88 35.15
CA GLU A 94 2.78 25.66 34.53
C GLU A 94 2.90 25.40 33.03
N GLY A 95 2.06 24.51 32.47
CA GLY A 95 2.09 24.12 31.08
C GLY A 95 3.20 23.11 30.73
N LYS A 96 3.77 22.43 31.73
CA LYS A 96 4.77 21.38 31.54
C LYS A 96 4.06 20.04 31.29
N ILE A 97 4.50 19.30 30.29
CA ILE A 97 3.96 18.00 29.92
C ILE A 97 4.41 16.96 30.96
N VAL A 98 3.46 16.37 31.67
CA VAL A 98 3.70 15.37 32.73
C VAL A 98 3.40 13.94 32.29
N GLY A 99 2.60 13.77 31.24
CA GLY A 99 2.29 12.43 30.74
C GLY A 99 1.62 12.44 29.39
N LEU A 100 1.93 11.40 28.58
CA LEU A 100 1.26 11.10 27.32
C LEU A 100 1.06 9.60 27.19
N LYS A 101 -0.08 9.18 26.66
CA LYS A 101 -0.37 7.78 26.34
C LYS A 101 -1.23 7.67 25.11
N ILE A 102 -0.80 6.88 24.14
CA ILE A 102 -1.68 6.47 23.04
C ILE A 102 -2.72 5.49 23.60
N VAL A 103 -3.99 5.90 23.50
CA VAL A 103 -5.11 5.11 24.02
C VAL A 103 -5.69 4.23 22.92
N HIS A 104 -5.82 4.79 21.71
CA HIS A 104 -6.36 4.05 20.58
C HIS A 104 -5.81 4.60 19.26
N HIS A 105 -5.48 3.69 18.35
CA HIS A 105 -5.17 4.01 16.97
C HIS A 105 -5.55 2.84 16.05
N GLU A 106 -5.79 3.13 14.78
CA GLU A 106 -6.01 2.14 13.73
C GLU A 106 -4.90 2.23 12.66
N GLU A 107 -3.72 2.69 13.05
CA GLU A 107 -2.59 2.86 12.14
C GLU A 107 -2.04 1.52 11.68
N PRO A 108 -1.81 1.31 10.38
CA PRO A 108 -1.21 0.12 9.84
C PRO A 108 0.31 0.05 10.06
N ILE A 109 0.77 0.45 11.24
CA ILE A 109 2.18 0.50 11.64
C ILE A 109 2.81 -0.88 11.80
N LEU A 110 1.99 -1.88 12.14
CA LEU A 110 2.44 -3.27 12.15
C LEU A 110 2.92 -3.74 10.78
N VAL A 111 2.38 -3.18 9.68
CA VAL A 111 2.84 -3.46 8.31
C VAL A 111 4.27 -2.96 8.09
N VAL A 112 4.66 -1.89 8.78
CA VAL A 112 6.01 -1.29 8.67
C VAL A 112 6.98 -1.87 9.70
N GLY A 113 6.51 -2.77 10.59
CA GLY A 113 7.33 -3.41 11.60
C GLY A 113 7.58 -2.57 12.85
N ILE A 114 6.76 -1.53 13.06
CA ILE A 114 6.83 -0.65 14.23
C ILE A 114 5.85 -1.15 15.27
N SER A 115 6.30 -1.32 16.49
CA SER A 115 5.46 -1.74 17.62
C SER A 115 4.79 -0.55 18.31
N ASP A 116 3.72 -0.82 19.07
CA ASP A 116 3.11 0.18 19.96
C ASP A 116 4.11 0.73 20.99
N ALA A 117 5.12 -0.08 21.36
CA ALA A 117 6.19 0.36 22.25
C ALA A 117 7.09 1.41 21.59
N ASP A 118 7.38 1.30 20.29
CA ASP A 118 8.18 2.27 19.57
C ASP A 118 7.44 3.61 19.44
N LEU A 119 6.12 3.56 19.20
CA LEU A 119 5.29 4.77 19.20
C LEU A 119 5.20 5.41 20.59
N GLN A 120 5.10 4.60 21.65
CA GLN A 120 5.10 5.12 22.99
C GLN A 120 6.45 5.78 23.31
N ALA A 121 7.57 5.14 22.97
CA ALA A 121 8.91 5.72 23.15
C ALA A 121 9.07 7.05 22.38
N PHE A 122 8.43 7.16 21.23
CA PHE A 122 8.42 8.42 20.49
C PHE A 122 7.67 9.54 21.25
N ILE A 123 6.46 9.28 21.74
CA ILE A 123 5.69 10.32 22.47
C ILE A 123 6.29 10.60 23.84
N ASP A 124 7.00 9.65 24.46
CA ASP A 124 7.67 9.88 25.74
C ASP A 124 8.78 10.96 25.65
N GLN A 125 9.29 11.26 24.45
CA GLN A 125 10.22 12.36 24.22
C GLN A 125 9.61 13.76 24.48
N TYR A 126 8.28 13.86 24.57
CA TYR A 126 7.57 15.12 24.93
C TYR A 126 7.57 15.36 26.43
N LEU A 127 7.85 14.36 27.26
CA LEU A 127 7.89 14.51 28.73
C LEU A 127 8.87 15.61 29.11
N ASN A 128 8.47 16.41 30.10
CA ASN A 128 9.22 17.56 30.61
C ASN A 128 9.41 18.75 29.62
N LYS A 129 8.80 18.72 28.46
CA LYS A 129 8.72 19.88 27.55
C LYS A 129 7.52 20.76 27.94
N TYR A 130 7.56 22.01 27.53
CA TYR A 130 6.48 22.96 27.80
C TYR A 130 5.57 23.13 26.60
N VAL A 131 4.31 23.49 26.85
CA VAL A 131 3.30 23.77 25.81
C VAL A 131 3.77 24.87 24.83
N ASN A 132 4.63 25.81 25.28
CA ASN A 132 5.20 26.88 24.47
C ASN A 132 6.39 26.42 23.60
N ASP A 133 6.95 25.24 23.85
CA ASP A 133 8.09 24.75 23.08
C ASP A 133 7.67 24.47 21.63
N LYS A 134 8.48 24.92 20.68
CA LYS A 134 8.31 24.54 19.25
C LYS A 134 9.00 23.20 19.02
N ILE A 135 8.23 22.11 19.05
CA ILE A 135 8.77 20.76 18.92
C ILE A 135 8.73 20.32 17.45
N LYS A 136 9.90 19.95 16.91
CA LYS A 136 10.08 19.48 15.55
C LYS A 136 10.63 18.06 15.52
N VAL A 137 10.12 17.24 14.60
CA VAL A 137 10.61 15.89 14.37
C VAL A 137 11.83 15.90 13.45
N GLY A 138 12.92 15.29 13.89
CA GLY A 138 14.17 15.16 13.15
C GLY A 138 14.99 16.46 13.08
N GLY A 139 16.30 16.31 12.94
CA GLY A 139 17.24 17.42 12.87
C GLY A 139 17.99 17.63 14.19
N ARG A 140 18.72 18.76 14.28
CA ARG A 140 19.42 19.20 15.49
C ARG A 140 18.64 20.35 16.13
N ASP A 141 18.76 20.49 17.43
CA ASP A 141 18.24 21.66 18.13
C ASP A 141 18.81 22.95 17.49
N ARG A 142 17.93 23.91 17.22
CA ARG A 142 18.24 25.22 16.71
C ARG A 142 17.56 26.23 17.61
N ASP A 143 18.03 27.47 17.57
CA ASP A 143 17.44 28.54 18.37
C ASP A 143 15.93 28.62 18.19
N GLY A 144 15.19 28.43 19.27
CA GLY A 144 13.72 28.43 19.32
C GLY A 144 13.01 27.12 18.95
N TYR A 145 13.73 26.01 18.62
CA TYR A 145 13.13 24.70 18.32
C TYR A 145 13.78 23.60 19.12
N LYS A 146 12.95 22.75 19.77
CA LYS A 146 13.37 21.50 20.39
C LYS A 146 13.16 20.34 19.41
N SER A 147 14.20 19.58 19.15
CA SER A 147 14.14 18.41 18.28
C SER A 147 13.75 17.17 19.05
N ILE A 148 12.99 16.28 18.39
CA ILE A 148 12.71 14.93 18.85
C ILE A 148 13.06 13.94 17.74
N ASP A 149 13.50 12.73 18.12
CA ASP A 149 13.91 11.72 17.16
C ASP A 149 12.71 11.16 16.41
N SER A 150 12.90 10.89 15.13
CA SER A 150 11.88 10.25 14.28
C SER A 150 12.00 8.73 14.34
N ILE A 151 10.89 8.02 14.11
CA ILE A 151 10.90 6.58 13.93
C ILE A 151 11.13 6.27 12.44
N SER A 152 12.20 5.52 12.15
CA SER A 152 12.49 5.09 10.79
C SER A 152 11.37 4.18 10.25
N GLY A 153 10.80 4.53 9.11
CA GLY A 153 9.69 3.79 8.50
C GLY A 153 8.29 4.26 8.92
N ALA A 154 8.14 5.10 9.97
CA ALA A 154 6.85 5.68 10.39
C ALA A 154 6.79 7.20 10.26
N THR A 155 7.50 7.79 9.34
CA THR A 155 7.64 9.25 9.22
C THR A 155 6.29 9.97 9.21
N ILE A 156 5.29 9.41 8.56
CA ILE A 156 3.96 10.01 8.43
C ILE A 156 3.22 9.96 9.78
N THR A 157 3.12 8.79 10.40
CA THR A 157 2.45 8.61 11.69
C THR A 157 3.09 9.48 12.77
N VAL A 158 4.43 9.57 12.78
CA VAL A 158 5.20 10.42 13.68
C VAL A 158 4.93 11.91 13.43
N MET A 159 4.85 12.36 12.19
CA MET A 159 4.51 13.75 11.86
C MET A 159 3.09 14.11 12.24
N VAL A 160 2.12 13.20 12.02
CA VAL A 160 0.73 13.39 12.44
C VAL A 160 0.63 13.45 13.95
N LEU A 161 1.30 12.56 14.68
CA LEU A 161 1.36 12.60 16.14
C LEU A 161 1.95 13.94 16.63
N ASN A 162 3.07 14.37 16.04
CA ASN A 162 3.69 15.66 16.40
C ASN A 162 2.75 16.84 16.16
N ALA A 163 2.12 16.91 14.99
CA ALA A 163 1.17 17.98 14.68
C ALA A 163 -0.04 17.96 15.62
N THR A 164 -0.62 16.77 15.84
CA THR A 164 -1.82 16.59 16.68
C THR A 164 -1.52 16.97 18.12
N ILE A 165 -0.40 16.50 18.69
CA ILE A 165 0.00 16.79 20.08
C ILE A 165 0.27 18.30 20.23
N ASN A 166 1.11 18.91 19.38
CA ASN A 166 1.47 20.31 19.49
C ASN A 166 0.26 21.24 19.35
N GLN A 167 -0.59 21.02 18.32
CA GLN A 167 -1.74 21.87 18.07
C GLN A 167 -2.83 21.72 19.15
N SER A 168 -3.10 20.46 19.59
CA SER A 168 -4.10 20.23 20.64
C SER A 168 -3.64 20.81 21.98
N MET A 169 -2.37 20.63 22.36
CA MET A 169 -1.85 21.19 23.60
C MET A 169 -1.99 22.73 23.63
N ARG A 170 -1.65 23.41 22.55
CA ARG A 170 -1.76 24.87 22.47
C ARG A 170 -3.19 25.33 22.63
N LYS A 171 -4.15 24.71 21.92
CA LYS A 171 -5.57 25.07 22.00
C LYS A 171 -6.14 24.88 23.41
N VAL A 172 -5.77 23.79 24.07
CA VAL A 172 -6.23 23.54 25.46
C VAL A 172 -5.59 24.49 26.44
N ALA A 173 -4.26 24.74 26.32
CA ALA A 173 -3.55 25.67 27.20
C ALA A 173 -4.04 27.12 27.02
N GLU A 174 -4.34 27.54 25.78
CA GLU A 174 -4.96 28.84 25.48
C GLU A 174 -6.34 28.97 26.14
N ALA A 175 -7.20 27.96 25.98
CA ALA A 175 -8.53 27.95 26.56
C ALA A 175 -8.53 27.93 28.10
N ARG A 176 -7.48 27.40 28.73
CA ARG A 176 -7.29 27.38 30.19
C ARG A 176 -6.47 28.56 30.72
N GLY A 177 -6.08 29.53 29.86
CA GLY A 177 -5.38 30.74 30.25
C GLY A 177 -3.90 30.54 30.68
N LEU A 178 -3.31 29.40 30.30
CA LEU A 178 -1.91 29.05 30.62
C LEU A 178 -0.90 29.64 29.61
N LEU A 179 -1.39 30.22 28.52
CA LEU A 179 -0.62 30.87 27.47
C LEU A 179 -0.86 32.41 27.52
N SER A 180 0.06 33.17 28.05
CA SER A 180 0.16 34.61 27.78
C SER A 180 0.90 34.78 26.44
N LEU A 181 0.14 34.90 25.34
CA LEU A 181 0.70 35.03 24.01
C LEU A 181 0.98 36.50 23.70
N ASP A 182 2.25 36.91 23.62
CA ASP A 182 2.65 38.12 22.94
C ASP A 182 2.26 38.02 21.46
N GLY A 183 1.62 39.07 20.91
CA GLY A 183 0.94 39.03 19.60
C GLY A 183 1.85 38.65 18.39
N GLU A 184 3.18 38.79 18.51
CA GLU A 184 4.15 38.35 17.47
C GLU A 184 4.27 36.82 17.35
N ILE A 185 4.11 36.09 18.45
CA ILE A 185 4.19 34.62 18.45
C ILE A 185 2.93 34.05 17.80
N LEU A 186 1.77 34.68 17.96
CA LEU A 186 0.52 34.28 17.32
C LEU A 186 0.58 34.42 15.79
N ALA A 187 1.15 35.47 15.25
CA ALA A 187 1.25 35.70 13.81
C ALA A 187 2.20 34.71 13.13
N GLN A 188 3.36 34.42 13.73
CA GLN A 188 4.32 33.44 13.22
C GLN A 188 3.81 31.99 13.36
N THR A 189 2.97 31.72 14.37
CA THR A 189 2.42 30.38 14.62
C THR A 189 1.27 30.07 13.66
N LYS A 190 0.42 31.06 13.33
CA LYS A 190 -0.63 30.90 12.32
C LYS A 190 -0.07 30.56 10.94
N ALA A 191 1.02 31.19 10.53
CA ALA A 191 1.67 30.90 9.25
C ALA A 191 2.26 29.47 9.15
N PHE A 192 2.58 28.85 10.31
CA PHE A 192 3.12 27.48 10.34
C PHE A 192 2.04 26.41 10.46
N ASP A 193 0.87 26.75 11.02
CA ASP A 193 -0.28 25.86 11.14
C ASP A 193 -1.12 25.78 9.84
N GLU A 194 -0.88 26.67 8.87
CA GLU A 194 -1.65 26.73 7.61
C GLU A 194 -1.09 25.86 6.48
N GLU A 195 0.20 25.45 6.53
CA GLU A 195 0.71 24.54 5.48
C GLU A 195 0.31 23.09 5.78
N PRO A 196 -0.42 22.42 4.87
CA PRO A 196 -0.77 21.01 5.03
C PRO A 196 0.49 20.13 5.15
N ILE A 197 0.45 19.14 6.03
CA ILE A 197 1.59 18.24 6.34
C ILE A 197 2.16 17.60 5.07
N TRP A 198 1.31 17.27 4.09
CA TRP A 198 1.73 16.64 2.85
C TRP A 198 2.70 17.51 2.04
N ILE A 199 2.58 18.85 2.06
CA ILE A 199 3.51 19.76 1.34
C ILE A 199 4.94 19.60 1.87
N TYR A 200 5.10 19.52 3.18
CA TYR A 200 6.40 19.31 3.80
C TYR A 200 7.03 17.97 3.40
N VAL A 201 6.23 16.89 3.40
CA VAL A 201 6.69 15.55 3.02
C VAL A 201 7.11 15.53 1.54
N TRP A 202 6.34 16.18 0.66
CA TRP A 202 6.64 16.27 -0.77
C TRP A 202 7.96 17.01 -1.01
N ARG A 203 8.19 18.14 -0.34
CA ARG A 203 9.45 18.88 -0.43
C ARG A 203 10.65 18.06 0.06
N GLY A 204 10.47 17.25 1.09
CA GLY A 204 11.54 16.38 1.62
C GLY A 204 11.90 15.19 0.72
N LYS A 205 10.97 14.73 -0.12
CA LYS A 205 11.14 13.53 -0.98
C LYS A 205 11.30 13.86 -2.47
N VAL A 206 11.66 15.10 -2.86
CA VAL A 206 11.75 15.53 -4.27
C VAL A 206 12.62 14.61 -5.12
N PHE A 207 13.78 14.16 -4.63
CA PHE A 207 14.66 13.24 -5.36
C PHE A 207 13.96 11.91 -5.65
N GLN A 208 13.32 11.31 -4.64
CA GLN A 208 12.59 10.03 -4.79
C GLN A 208 11.44 10.18 -5.78
N ILE A 209 10.68 11.26 -5.68
CA ILE A 209 9.57 11.60 -6.58
C ILE A 209 10.08 11.72 -8.02
N SER A 210 11.18 12.44 -8.25
CA SER A 210 11.74 12.64 -9.59
C SER A 210 12.18 11.33 -10.23
N VAL A 211 12.86 10.45 -9.48
CA VAL A 211 13.29 9.14 -9.97
C VAL A 211 12.11 8.22 -10.24
N LEU A 212 11.07 8.26 -9.39
CA LEU A 212 9.83 7.51 -9.63
C LEU A 212 9.14 7.98 -10.91
N ILE A 213 8.92 9.28 -11.07
CA ILE A 213 8.26 9.86 -12.26
C ILE A 213 9.03 9.48 -13.53
N LEU A 214 10.36 9.56 -13.50
CA LEU A 214 11.19 9.13 -14.63
C LEU A 214 10.98 7.65 -14.96
N GLY A 215 10.98 6.77 -13.95
CA GLY A 215 10.72 5.34 -14.13
C GLY A 215 9.32 5.07 -14.71
N LEU A 216 8.28 5.76 -14.20
CA LEU A 216 6.92 5.64 -14.71
C LEU A 216 6.79 6.19 -16.15
N ALA A 217 7.49 7.26 -16.50
CA ALA A 217 7.54 7.81 -17.84
C ALA A 217 8.23 6.82 -18.83
N VAL A 218 9.34 6.19 -18.42
CA VAL A 218 9.99 5.14 -19.18
C VAL A 218 9.04 3.95 -19.39
N LEU A 219 8.31 3.52 -18.35
CA LEU A 219 7.34 2.45 -18.49
C LEU A 219 6.20 2.83 -19.44
N MET A 220 5.68 4.07 -19.35
CA MET A 220 4.68 4.55 -20.28
C MET A 220 5.19 4.50 -21.73
N LEU A 221 6.42 4.94 -21.97
CA LEU A 221 7.05 4.85 -23.30
C LEU A 221 7.17 3.40 -23.78
N ILE A 222 7.55 2.46 -22.91
CA ILE A 222 7.60 1.02 -23.23
C ILE A 222 6.22 0.52 -23.66
N LEU A 223 5.16 0.91 -22.94
CA LEU A 223 3.79 0.47 -23.21
C LEU A 223 3.26 1.05 -24.52
N VAL A 224 3.57 2.30 -24.83
CA VAL A 224 3.16 2.94 -26.10
C VAL A 224 3.94 2.37 -27.28
N MET A 225 5.26 2.14 -27.13
CA MET A 225 6.11 1.62 -28.19
C MET A 225 6.22 0.09 -28.19
N GLN A 226 5.32 -0.63 -27.55
CA GLN A 226 5.36 -2.07 -27.35
C GLN A 226 5.53 -2.86 -28.65
N ASP A 227 4.91 -2.46 -29.77
CA ASP A 227 4.99 -3.15 -31.06
C ASP A 227 6.40 -3.07 -31.65
N TRP A 228 7.06 -1.91 -31.54
CA TRP A 228 8.43 -1.72 -31.97
C TRP A 228 9.42 -2.50 -31.09
N ILE A 229 9.23 -2.45 -29.77
CA ILE A 229 10.08 -3.16 -28.81
C ILE A 229 9.95 -4.67 -28.99
N ALA A 230 8.74 -5.20 -29.25
CA ALA A 230 8.51 -6.61 -29.50
C ALA A 230 9.21 -7.15 -30.77
N GLN A 231 9.50 -6.30 -31.74
CA GLN A 231 10.31 -6.66 -32.94
C GLN A 231 11.80 -6.81 -32.63
N HIS A 232 12.26 -6.32 -31.45
CA HIS A 232 13.66 -6.37 -31.01
C HIS A 232 13.80 -7.19 -29.72
N PRO A 233 13.75 -8.53 -29.79
CA PRO A 233 13.65 -9.39 -28.61
C PRO A 233 14.83 -9.27 -27.64
N THR A 234 16.05 -9.10 -28.15
CA THR A 234 17.24 -8.90 -27.30
C THR A 234 17.14 -7.60 -26.50
N PHE A 235 16.69 -6.50 -27.14
CA PHE A 235 16.47 -5.23 -26.47
C PHE A 235 15.38 -5.34 -25.39
N LEU A 236 14.26 -6.00 -25.68
CA LEU A 236 13.19 -6.23 -24.70
C LEU A 236 13.70 -6.98 -23.47
N ILE A 237 14.51 -8.03 -23.63
CA ILE A 237 15.04 -8.83 -22.50
C ILE A 237 15.90 -7.96 -21.59
N TYR A 238 16.83 -7.16 -22.12
CA TYR A 238 17.67 -6.29 -21.32
C TYR A 238 16.87 -5.16 -20.66
N LEU A 239 15.98 -4.50 -21.41
CA LEU A 239 15.12 -3.44 -20.93
C LEU A 239 14.23 -3.94 -19.77
N ARG A 240 13.58 -5.08 -19.97
CA ARG A 240 12.72 -5.68 -18.96
C ARG A 240 13.51 -6.10 -17.72
N THR A 241 14.66 -6.74 -17.90
CA THR A 241 15.50 -7.15 -16.76
C THR A 241 15.98 -5.93 -15.98
N GLY A 242 16.46 -4.89 -16.65
CA GLY A 242 16.87 -3.63 -16.00
C GLY A 242 15.72 -2.94 -15.26
N PHE A 243 14.52 -2.92 -15.87
CA PHE A 243 13.35 -2.36 -15.23
C PHE A 243 12.89 -3.16 -13.99
N LEU A 244 12.94 -4.50 -14.04
CA LEU A 244 12.62 -5.34 -12.89
C LEU A 244 13.61 -5.13 -11.74
N ILE A 245 14.91 -4.99 -12.04
CA ILE A 245 15.92 -4.64 -11.02
C ILE A 245 15.62 -3.26 -10.42
N TYR A 246 15.33 -2.26 -11.25
CA TYR A 246 14.88 -0.94 -10.77
C TYR A 246 13.66 -1.05 -9.86
N THR A 247 12.68 -1.87 -10.22
CA THR A 247 11.46 -2.09 -9.42
C THR A 247 11.77 -2.70 -8.05
N VAL A 248 12.64 -3.71 -7.98
CA VAL A 248 13.02 -4.33 -6.70
C VAL A 248 13.83 -3.37 -5.84
N VAL A 249 14.87 -2.76 -6.41
CA VAL A 249 15.83 -1.95 -5.65
C VAL A 249 15.26 -0.59 -5.30
N PHE A 250 14.72 0.15 -6.28
CA PHE A 250 14.26 1.51 -6.06
C PHE A 250 12.83 1.55 -5.53
N ILE A 251 11.85 0.97 -6.23
CA ILE A 251 10.44 1.03 -5.80
C ILE A 251 10.25 0.20 -4.52
N GLY A 252 10.80 -1.02 -4.48
CA GLY A 252 10.66 -1.93 -3.35
C GLY A 252 11.49 -1.50 -2.13
N TRP A 253 12.81 -1.63 -2.24
CA TRP A 253 13.69 -1.52 -1.07
C TRP A 253 14.06 -0.08 -0.68
N TYR A 254 14.18 0.84 -1.63
CA TYR A 254 14.56 2.22 -1.31
C TYR A 254 13.34 3.08 -0.95
N SER A 255 12.31 3.04 -1.80
CA SER A 255 11.11 3.88 -1.64
C SER A 255 10.00 3.23 -0.81
N LEU A 256 10.09 1.91 -0.55
CA LEU A 256 9.09 1.12 0.18
C LEU A 256 7.67 1.23 -0.40
N ALA A 257 7.57 1.57 -1.70
CA ALA A 257 6.32 1.84 -2.39
C ALA A 257 5.72 0.56 -2.98
N GLN A 258 5.34 -0.39 -2.13
CA GLN A 258 4.66 -1.64 -2.50
C GLN A 258 3.17 -1.52 -2.26
N LEU A 259 2.35 -1.59 -3.32
CA LEU A 259 0.90 -1.70 -3.17
C LEU A 259 0.53 -3.04 -2.53
N SER A 260 -0.38 -2.98 -1.56
CA SER A 260 -0.96 -4.11 -0.84
C SER A 260 -2.47 -4.09 -0.95
N ILE A 261 -3.11 -5.22 -0.66
CA ILE A 261 -4.58 -5.29 -0.56
C ILE A 261 -5.11 -4.37 0.54
N VAL A 262 -4.34 -4.13 1.60
CA VAL A 262 -4.69 -3.23 2.70
C VAL A 262 -4.93 -1.81 2.17
N ASN A 263 -4.10 -1.32 1.22
CA ASN A 263 -4.30 0.00 0.63
C ASN A 263 -5.65 0.12 -0.09
N ILE A 264 -6.12 -0.95 -0.74
CA ILE A 264 -7.44 -0.99 -1.39
C ILE A 264 -8.53 -0.93 -0.32
N PHE A 265 -8.39 -1.67 0.78
CA PHE A 265 -9.36 -1.65 1.87
C PHE A 265 -9.42 -0.29 2.57
N THR A 266 -8.28 0.34 2.81
CA THR A 266 -8.20 1.71 3.35
C THR A 266 -8.89 2.71 2.42
N PHE A 267 -8.67 2.58 1.10
CA PHE A 267 -9.36 3.43 0.12
C PHE A 267 -10.88 3.24 0.15
N VAL A 268 -11.38 2.00 0.14
CA VAL A 268 -12.81 1.70 0.23
C VAL A 268 -13.40 2.21 1.55
N ASN A 269 -12.71 1.98 2.67
CA ASN A 269 -13.15 2.43 3.99
C ASN A 269 -13.22 3.96 4.09
N SER A 270 -12.27 4.68 3.47
CA SER A 270 -12.28 6.15 3.41
C SER A 270 -13.52 6.69 2.70
N PHE A 271 -13.98 6.03 1.63
CA PHE A 271 -15.24 6.40 0.97
C PHE A 271 -16.48 6.24 1.85
N MET A 272 -16.47 5.28 2.77
CA MET A 272 -17.61 5.01 3.65
C MET A 272 -17.66 5.96 4.86
N HIS A 273 -16.53 6.49 5.32
CA HIS A 273 -16.41 7.25 6.57
C HIS A 273 -16.04 8.73 6.40
N GLY A 274 -16.04 9.24 5.18
CA GLY A 274 -15.67 10.61 4.85
C GLY A 274 -14.31 10.68 4.14
N PHE A 275 -14.38 10.94 2.84
CA PHE A 275 -13.20 11.00 1.97
C PHE A 275 -12.45 12.33 2.14
N SER A 276 -11.15 12.26 2.40
CA SER A 276 -10.25 13.42 2.38
C SER A 276 -9.03 13.12 1.51
N TRP A 277 -8.71 14.03 0.61
CA TRP A 277 -7.51 13.92 -0.23
C TRP A 277 -6.22 14.01 0.58
N ASP A 278 -6.21 14.72 1.69
CA ASP A 278 -5.03 14.91 2.54
C ASP A 278 -4.45 13.58 2.99
N ASN A 279 -5.31 12.58 3.28
CA ASN A 279 -4.90 11.25 3.71
C ASN A 279 -4.05 10.51 2.65
N PHE A 280 -4.36 10.73 1.37
CA PHE A 280 -3.66 10.07 0.26
C PHE A 280 -2.44 10.87 -0.20
N LEU A 281 -2.46 12.19 -0.06
CA LEU A 281 -1.36 13.08 -0.43
C LEU A 281 -0.17 13.00 0.55
N ILE A 282 -0.39 12.49 1.76
CA ILE A 282 0.66 12.37 2.79
C ILE A 282 1.84 11.52 2.30
N ASP A 283 1.60 10.41 1.57
CA ASP A 283 2.69 9.63 0.97
C ASP A 283 2.78 9.84 -0.55
N PRO A 284 3.70 10.71 -1.02
CA PRO A 284 3.83 11.04 -2.42
C PRO A 284 4.18 9.85 -3.31
N MET A 285 4.98 8.88 -2.79
CA MET A 285 5.40 7.71 -3.56
C MET A 285 4.22 6.78 -3.83
N MET A 286 3.42 6.51 -2.80
CA MET A 286 2.21 5.70 -2.92
C MET A 286 1.16 6.40 -3.76
N PHE A 287 0.95 7.70 -3.58
CA PHE A 287 -0.03 8.48 -4.34
C PHE A 287 0.26 8.47 -5.85
N LEU A 288 1.51 8.75 -6.24
CA LEU A 288 1.93 8.74 -7.65
C LEU A 288 1.82 7.34 -8.25
N LEU A 289 2.25 6.31 -7.51
CA LEU A 289 2.15 4.92 -7.97
C LEU A 289 0.70 4.49 -8.13
N TRP A 290 -0.18 4.82 -7.17
CA TRP A 290 -1.62 4.56 -7.25
C TRP A 290 -2.26 5.25 -8.45
N GLY A 291 -2.00 6.54 -8.64
CA GLY A 291 -2.53 7.31 -9.77
C GLY A 291 -2.11 6.70 -11.10
N PHE A 292 -0.83 6.34 -11.25
CA PHE A 292 -0.33 5.67 -12.45
C PHE A 292 -0.98 4.30 -12.67
N VAL A 293 -1.10 3.50 -11.61
CA VAL A 293 -1.73 2.16 -11.68
C VAL A 293 -3.21 2.29 -12.05
N ALA A 294 -3.95 3.23 -11.46
CA ALA A 294 -5.35 3.47 -11.81
C ALA A 294 -5.53 3.77 -13.31
N VAL A 295 -4.71 4.67 -13.86
CA VAL A 295 -4.73 5.01 -15.30
C VAL A 295 -4.36 3.79 -16.15
N THR A 296 -3.27 3.10 -15.81
CA THR A 296 -2.79 1.97 -16.64
C THR A 296 -3.68 0.75 -16.55
N VAL A 297 -4.38 0.51 -15.44
CA VAL A 297 -5.37 -0.56 -15.32
C VAL A 297 -6.56 -0.31 -16.27
N LEU A 298 -7.00 0.93 -16.42
CA LEU A 298 -8.07 1.29 -17.34
C LEU A 298 -7.63 1.27 -18.82
N LEU A 299 -6.37 1.58 -19.11
CA LEU A 299 -5.86 1.61 -20.49
C LEU A 299 -5.37 0.24 -20.97
N TRP A 300 -4.60 -0.50 -20.17
CA TRP A 300 -3.95 -1.77 -20.53
C TRP A 300 -4.41 -2.96 -19.69
N GLY A 301 -4.96 -2.73 -18.49
CA GLY A 301 -5.33 -3.75 -17.54
C GLY A 301 -4.28 -3.99 -16.45
N ARG A 302 -4.60 -4.86 -15.49
CA ARG A 302 -3.80 -5.12 -14.27
C ARG A 302 -2.36 -5.57 -14.55
N GLY A 303 -2.13 -6.12 -15.72
CA GLY A 303 -0.84 -6.71 -16.11
C GLY A 303 0.33 -5.74 -16.04
N VAL A 304 0.10 -4.44 -16.21
CA VAL A 304 1.14 -3.42 -16.12
C VAL A 304 1.72 -3.38 -14.71
N TYR A 305 0.88 -3.29 -13.69
CA TYR A 305 1.36 -3.33 -12.30
C TYR A 305 2.00 -4.67 -11.95
N CYS A 306 1.27 -5.78 -12.17
CA CYS A 306 1.73 -7.12 -11.78
C CYS A 306 2.97 -7.59 -12.54
N GLY A 307 3.21 -7.10 -13.74
CA GLY A 307 4.32 -7.51 -14.60
C GLY A 307 5.54 -6.61 -14.56
N TRP A 308 5.39 -5.33 -14.15
CA TRP A 308 6.47 -4.35 -14.23
C TRP A 308 6.73 -3.60 -12.92
N LEU A 309 5.71 -3.22 -12.17
CA LEU A 309 5.82 -2.33 -11.02
C LEU A 309 5.76 -3.03 -9.65
N CYS A 310 5.30 -4.29 -9.59
CA CYS A 310 5.22 -5.03 -8.33
C CYS A 310 6.60 -5.58 -7.94
N PRO A 311 7.24 -5.12 -6.84
CA PRO A 311 8.55 -5.59 -6.41
C PRO A 311 8.60 -7.10 -6.16
N PHE A 312 7.60 -7.66 -5.47
CA PHE A 312 7.56 -9.10 -5.21
C PHE A 312 7.35 -9.93 -6.50
N GLY A 313 6.54 -9.41 -7.44
CA GLY A 313 6.39 -10.02 -8.77
C GLY A 313 7.69 -9.99 -9.57
N ALA A 314 8.45 -8.90 -9.46
CA ALA A 314 9.76 -8.75 -10.08
C ALA A 314 10.80 -9.71 -9.47
N MET A 315 10.82 -9.89 -8.14
CA MET A 315 11.69 -10.88 -7.47
C MET A 315 11.43 -12.29 -7.98
N GLN A 316 10.17 -12.72 -8.06
CA GLN A 316 9.81 -14.04 -8.56
C GLN A 316 10.31 -14.26 -10.01
N GLU A 317 10.14 -13.25 -10.87
CA GLU A 317 10.58 -13.33 -12.26
C GLU A 317 12.11 -13.37 -12.38
N LEU A 318 12.83 -12.54 -11.63
CA LEU A 318 14.29 -12.53 -11.63
C LEU A 318 14.88 -13.87 -11.13
N ILE A 319 14.32 -14.42 -10.05
CA ILE A 319 14.74 -15.73 -9.52
C ILE A 319 14.49 -16.82 -10.57
N PHE A 320 13.29 -16.83 -11.18
CA PHE A 320 12.96 -17.82 -12.21
C PHE A 320 13.92 -17.75 -13.41
N ARG A 321 14.30 -16.54 -13.88
CA ARG A 321 15.26 -16.37 -14.98
C ARG A 321 16.66 -16.92 -14.64
N ILE A 322 17.08 -16.80 -13.37
CA ILE A 322 18.35 -17.40 -12.90
C ILE A 322 18.23 -18.93 -12.96
N THR A 323 17.13 -19.50 -12.45
CA THR A 323 16.86 -20.95 -12.44
C THR A 323 16.84 -21.52 -13.86
N GLU A 324 16.18 -20.83 -14.78
CA GLU A 324 16.11 -21.19 -16.20
C GLU A 324 17.51 -21.18 -16.85
N ARG A 325 18.33 -20.18 -16.52
CA ARG A 325 19.70 -20.08 -17.01
C ARG A 325 20.58 -21.18 -16.46
N CYS A 326 20.35 -21.64 -15.24
CA CYS A 326 21.01 -22.79 -14.61
C CYS A 326 20.46 -24.14 -15.12
N LYS A 327 19.46 -24.13 -16.03
CA LYS A 327 18.83 -25.35 -16.60
C LYS A 327 18.21 -26.26 -15.52
N CYS A 328 17.75 -25.69 -14.39
CA CYS A 328 17.04 -26.47 -13.38
C CYS A 328 15.68 -26.95 -13.90
N PRO A 329 15.19 -28.11 -13.45
CA PRO A 329 13.89 -28.60 -13.87
C PRO A 329 12.76 -27.66 -13.41
N THR A 330 11.91 -27.24 -14.33
CA THR A 330 10.70 -26.48 -14.04
C THR A 330 9.48 -27.38 -14.14
N PHE A 331 8.48 -27.16 -13.30
CA PHE A 331 7.23 -27.91 -13.35
C PHE A 331 6.04 -26.98 -13.56
N GLU A 332 5.04 -27.48 -14.27
CA GLU A 332 3.81 -26.78 -14.51
C GLU A 332 2.64 -27.69 -14.17
N PHE A 333 1.60 -27.13 -13.53
CA PHE A 333 0.41 -27.90 -13.21
C PHE A 333 -0.38 -28.29 -14.47
N PRO A 334 -1.07 -29.44 -14.47
CA PRO A 334 -2.05 -29.76 -15.48
C PRO A 334 -3.09 -28.65 -15.64
N GLU A 335 -3.64 -28.47 -16.84
CA GLU A 335 -4.54 -27.35 -17.14
C GLU A 335 -5.76 -27.28 -16.21
N VAL A 336 -6.38 -28.44 -15.95
CA VAL A 336 -7.56 -28.54 -15.06
C VAL A 336 -7.24 -28.07 -13.63
N VAL A 337 -6.05 -28.42 -13.11
CA VAL A 337 -5.59 -28.00 -11.79
C VAL A 337 -5.27 -26.50 -11.80
N HIS A 338 -4.59 -26.01 -12.83
CA HIS A 338 -4.24 -24.63 -13.02
C HIS A 338 -5.46 -23.70 -12.98
N GLU A 339 -6.51 -24.02 -13.72
CA GLU A 339 -7.74 -23.23 -13.76
C GLU A 339 -8.49 -23.22 -12.40
N ARG A 340 -8.48 -24.34 -11.68
CA ARG A 340 -9.10 -24.42 -10.34
C ARG A 340 -8.31 -23.66 -9.30
N LEU A 341 -6.99 -23.66 -9.37
CA LEU A 341 -6.12 -22.94 -8.44
C LEU A 341 -6.31 -21.41 -8.53
N TRP A 342 -6.76 -20.89 -9.67
CA TRP A 342 -7.07 -19.45 -9.78
C TRP A 342 -8.15 -18.99 -8.78
N ALA A 343 -9.06 -19.88 -8.39
CA ALA A 343 -10.12 -19.54 -7.46
C ALA A 343 -9.58 -19.16 -6.07
N ILE A 344 -8.44 -19.70 -5.67
CA ILE A 344 -7.87 -19.50 -4.32
C ILE A 344 -7.65 -18.02 -4.04
N LYS A 345 -7.02 -17.26 -4.94
CA LYS A 345 -6.78 -15.83 -4.73
C LYS A 345 -8.06 -15.00 -4.58
N TYR A 346 -9.15 -15.40 -5.25
CA TYR A 346 -10.46 -14.72 -5.13
C TYR A 346 -11.15 -15.08 -3.81
N ILE A 347 -11.01 -16.32 -3.34
CA ILE A 347 -11.52 -16.75 -2.03
C ILE A 347 -10.80 -16.00 -0.92
N ILE A 348 -9.47 -15.89 -0.99
CA ILE A 348 -8.66 -15.11 -0.04
C ILE A 348 -9.11 -13.66 -0.06
N LEU A 349 -9.27 -13.05 -1.25
CA LEU A 349 -9.73 -11.68 -1.39
C LEU A 349 -11.09 -11.46 -0.72
N LEU A 350 -12.07 -12.35 -0.99
CA LEU A 350 -13.41 -12.22 -0.41
C LEU A 350 -13.40 -12.37 1.11
N GLY A 351 -12.59 -13.30 1.65
CA GLY A 351 -12.41 -13.48 3.08
C GLY A 351 -11.82 -12.24 3.74
N LEU A 352 -10.73 -11.70 3.19
CA LEU A 352 -10.09 -10.48 3.69
C LEU A 352 -11.03 -9.26 3.59
N PHE A 353 -11.78 -9.14 2.50
CA PHE A 353 -12.74 -8.06 2.33
C PHE A 353 -13.87 -8.14 3.36
N ALA A 354 -14.43 -9.33 3.61
CA ALA A 354 -15.45 -9.51 4.65
C ALA A 354 -14.94 -9.10 6.04
N VAL A 355 -13.71 -9.45 6.38
CA VAL A 355 -13.09 -9.05 7.66
C VAL A 355 -12.82 -7.55 7.71
N SER A 356 -12.40 -6.93 6.58
CA SER A 356 -12.12 -5.50 6.54
C SER A 356 -13.36 -4.62 6.78
N MET A 357 -14.56 -5.15 6.49
CA MET A 357 -15.82 -4.46 6.79
C MET A 357 -16.13 -4.41 8.29
N GLN A 358 -15.59 -5.33 9.08
CA GLN A 358 -15.77 -5.36 10.53
C GLN A 358 -14.63 -4.62 11.26
N SER A 359 -13.39 -4.91 10.87
CA SER A 359 -12.19 -4.33 11.48
C SER A 359 -11.05 -4.27 10.48
N LEU A 360 -10.58 -3.06 10.17
CA LEU A 360 -9.43 -2.85 9.31
C LEU A 360 -8.15 -3.45 9.94
N VAL A 361 -7.98 -3.31 11.26
CA VAL A 361 -6.84 -3.87 12.01
C VAL A 361 -6.77 -5.39 11.91
N MET A 362 -7.92 -6.08 12.00
CA MET A 362 -7.94 -7.53 11.87
C MET A 362 -7.66 -7.96 10.42
N ALA A 363 -8.22 -7.24 9.44
CA ALA A 363 -7.94 -7.48 8.02
C ALA A 363 -6.45 -7.31 7.71
N GLU A 364 -5.79 -6.33 8.30
CA GLU A 364 -4.36 -6.10 8.17
C GLU A 364 -3.53 -7.27 8.75
N LYS A 365 -3.88 -7.77 9.93
CA LYS A 365 -3.23 -8.96 10.50
C LYS A 365 -3.38 -10.19 9.60
N LEU A 366 -4.55 -10.39 8.99
CA LEU A 366 -4.79 -11.49 8.06
C LEU A 366 -4.18 -11.25 6.67
N ALA A 367 -3.90 -9.99 6.30
CA ALA A 367 -3.21 -9.64 5.07
C ALA A 367 -1.73 -10.07 5.04
N GLU A 368 -1.21 -10.67 6.13
CA GLU A 368 0.08 -11.36 6.16
C GLU A 368 0.19 -12.54 5.17
N VAL A 369 -0.91 -12.94 4.56
CA VAL A 369 -0.90 -13.79 3.38
C VAL A 369 -0.14 -13.14 2.21
N GLU A 370 0.00 -11.81 2.22
CA GLU A 370 0.88 -11.07 1.31
C GLU A 370 2.30 -11.01 1.89
N PRO A 371 3.31 -11.63 1.26
CA PRO A 371 4.69 -11.64 1.77
C PRO A 371 5.41 -10.30 1.55
N PHE A 372 4.68 -9.24 1.17
CA PHE A 372 5.25 -7.95 0.78
C PHE A 372 5.95 -7.27 1.94
N LYS A 373 5.35 -7.28 3.13
CA LYS A 373 5.93 -6.75 4.34
C LYS A 373 7.28 -7.40 4.65
N THR A 374 7.34 -8.73 4.62
CA THR A 374 8.55 -9.49 4.91
C THR A 374 9.64 -9.29 3.84
N ALA A 375 9.27 -9.38 2.55
CA ALA A 375 10.26 -9.36 1.46
C ALA A 375 10.69 -7.94 1.05
N VAL A 376 9.80 -6.94 1.15
CA VAL A 376 10.04 -5.58 0.68
C VAL A 376 10.33 -4.64 1.83
N THR A 377 9.38 -4.49 2.77
CA THR A 377 9.49 -3.50 3.84
C THR A 377 10.58 -3.88 4.85
N LEU A 378 10.55 -5.09 5.37
CA LEU A 378 11.47 -5.58 6.40
C LEU A 378 12.71 -6.29 5.84
N ARG A 379 12.82 -6.48 4.53
CA ARG A 379 13.99 -7.08 3.86
C ARG A 379 14.44 -8.39 4.53
N PHE A 380 13.46 -9.24 4.90
CA PHE A 380 13.64 -10.50 5.63
C PHE A 380 14.18 -10.38 7.06
N ALA A 381 14.27 -9.17 7.63
CA ALA A 381 14.62 -8.94 9.03
C ALA A 381 13.37 -9.05 9.93
N ARG A 382 12.88 -10.28 10.16
CA ARG A 382 11.63 -10.57 10.88
C ARG A 382 11.68 -11.98 11.51
N GLU A 383 10.65 -12.33 12.29
CA GLU A 383 10.47 -13.67 12.85
C GLU A 383 10.53 -14.77 11.79
N TRP A 384 11.15 -15.88 12.12
CA TRP A 384 11.44 -16.98 11.20
C TRP A 384 10.21 -17.56 10.48
N SER A 385 9.05 -17.57 11.11
CA SER A 385 7.80 -18.07 10.51
C SER A 385 7.43 -17.32 9.23
N TYR A 386 7.48 -15.99 9.28
CA TYR A 386 7.18 -15.15 8.12
C TYR A 386 8.28 -15.16 7.06
N VAL A 387 9.54 -15.27 7.51
CA VAL A 387 10.69 -15.39 6.60
C VAL A 387 10.62 -16.69 5.83
N LEU A 388 10.34 -17.81 6.51
CA LEU A 388 10.18 -19.13 5.88
C LEU A 388 9.01 -19.13 4.89
N TYR A 389 7.90 -18.50 5.23
CA TYR A 389 6.76 -18.36 4.32
C TYR A 389 7.13 -17.59 3.05
N ALA A 390 7.72 -16.40 3.17
CA ALA A 390 8.11 -15.58 2.03
C ALA A 390 9.20 -16.25 1.18
N ALA A 391 10.22 -16.83 1.83
CA ALA A 391 11.30 -17.59 1.15
C ALA A 391 10.76 -18.83 0.47
N GLY A 392 9.84 -19.55 1.10
CA GLY A 392 9.17 -20.72 0.51
C GLY A 392 8.39 -20.38 -0.76
N LEU A 393 7.65 -19.26 -0.76
CA LEU A 393 6.95 -18.78 -1.95
C LEU A 393 7.92 -18.39 -3.09
N LEU A 394 9.05 -17.76 -2.77
CA LEU A 394 10.09 -17.44 -3.75
C LEU A 394 10.76 -18.70 -4.27
N LEU A 395 11.04 -19.68 -3.40
CA LEU A 395 11.60 -20.97 -3.79
C LEU A 395 10.66 -21.75 -4.71
N ILE A 396 9.37 -21.84 -4.41
CA ILE A 396 8.38 -22.45 -5.31
C ILE A 396 8.36 -21.70 -6.64
N SER A 397 8.46 -20.36 -6.61
CA SER A 397 8.48 -19.54 -7.82
C SER A 397 9.75 -19.70 -8.66
N ALA A 398 10.83 -20.23 -8.08
CA ALA A 398 12.02 -20.62 -8.82
C ALA A 398 11.77 -21.80 -9.78
N PHE A 399 10.87 -22.70 -9.44
CA PHE A 399 10.52 -23.88 -10.24
C PHE A 399 9.18 -23.76 -10.98
N ASN A 400 8.26 -22.92 -10.47
CA ASN A 400 6.97 -22.65 -11.10
C ASN A 400 6.79 -21.14 -11.28
N ARG A 401 6.80 -20.68 -12.53
CA ARG A 401 6.82 -19.24 -12.87
C ARG A 401 5.71 -18.47 -12.16
N LYS A 402 6.10 -17.45 -11.35
CA LYS A 402 5.18 -16.53 -10.66
C LYS A 402 4.04 -17.23 -9.90
N PHE A 403 4.38 -18.30 -9.18
CA PHE A 403 3.42 -19.12 -8.44
C PHE A 403 2.49 -18.29 -7.55
N TYR A 404 3.05 -17.44 -6.70
CA TYR A 404 2.26 -16.60 -5.80
C TYR A 404 1.33 -15.66 -6.56
N CYS A 405 1.83 -14.96 -7.58
CA CYS A 405 1.04 -14.00 -8.37
C CYS A 405 -0.11 -14.68 -9.13
N ARG A 406 0.07 -15.93 -9.53
CA ARG A 406 -0.95 -16.70 -10.29
C ARG A 406 -2.08 -17.20 -9.38
N TYR A 407 -1.76 -17.70 -8.19
CA TYR A 407 -2.70 -18.51 -7.41
C TYR A 407 -3.08 -17.93 -6.05
N VAL A 408 -2.24 -17.13 -5.41
CA VAL A 408 -2.40 -16.72 -4.00
C VAL A 408 -2.67 -15.23 -3.83
N CYS A 409 -2.11 -14.36 -4.69
CA CYS A 409 -2.09 -12.91 -4.50
C CYS A 409 -3.48 -12.26 -4.50
N PRO A 410 -4.02 -11.79 -3.36
CA PRO A 410 -5.31 -11.13 -3.28
C PRO A 410 -5.32 -9.75 -3.96
N LEU A 411 -4.21 -8.99 -3.89
CA LEU A 411 -4.08 -7.74 -4.62
C LEU A 411 -4.24 -7.95 -6.14
N GLY A 412 -3.58 -9.00 -6.68
CA GLY A 412 -3.75 -9.39 -8.07
C GLY A 412 -5.18 -9.74 -8.43
N ALA A 413 -5.93 -10.37 -7.53
CA ALA A 413 -7.35 -10.64 -7.71
C ALA A 413 -8.18 -9.34 -7.67
N ALA A 414 -7.91 -8.42 -6.74
CA ALA A 414 -8.63 -7.16 -6.63
C ALA A 414 -8.47 -6.28 -7.88
N LEU A 415 -7.28 -6.18 -8.43
CA LEU A 415 -7.01 -5.42 -9.66
C LEU A 415 -7.71 -5.99 -10.93
N THR A 416 -8.25 -7.22 -10.88
CA THR A 416 -9.04 -7.75 -12.00
C THR A 416 -10.37 -7.05 -12.17
N PHE A 417 -10.98 -6.51 -11.10
CA PHE A 417 -12.26 -5.84 -11.18
C PHE A 417 -12.21 -4.58 -12.05
N PRO A 418 -11.35 -3.58 -11.77
CA PRO A 418 -11.23 -2.40 -12.63
C PRO A 418 -10.66 -2.74 -14.02
N SER A 419 -9.85 -3.79 -14.16
CA SER A 419 -9.32 -4.25 -15.44
C SER A 419 -10.39 -4.73 -16.43
N LYS A 420 -11.61 -5.08 -15.96
CA LYS A 420 -12.75 -5.39 -16.84
C LYS A 420 -13.22 -4.19 -17.65
N PHE A 421 -12.99 -2.97 -17.15
CA PHE A 421 -13.37 -1.72 -17.80
C PHE A 421 -12.25 -1.16 -18.70
N ARG A 422 -11.23 -1.99 -19.01
CA ARG A 422 -10.15 -1.54 -19.91
C ARG A 422 -10.70 -1.08 -21.25
N ILE A 423 -10.14 0.03 -21.76
CA ILE A 423 -10.62 0.71 -22.96
C ILE A 423 -10.02 0.08 -24.21
N PHE A 424 -8.76 -0.36 -24.16
CA PHE A 424 -8.01 -0.80 -25.33
C PHE A 424 -7.52 -2.25 -25.21
N GLU A 425 -7.49 -2.93 -26.37
CA GLU A 425 -6.89 -4.25 -26.55
C GLU A 425 -5.60 -4.13 -27.36
N TRP A 426 -4.50 -3.89 -26.68
CA TRP A 426 -3.20 -3.65 -27.32
C TRP A 426 -2.48 -4.90 -27.82
N LEU A 427 -2.75 -6.07 -27.22
CA LEU A 427 -2.04 -7.32 -27.53
C LEU A 427 -2.68 -7.97 -28.78
N ARG A 428 -1.91 -8.00 -29.85
CA ARG A 428 -2.39 -8.45 -31.18
C ARG A 428 -2.41 -9.96 -31.28
N ARG A 429 -3.39 -10.48 -32.05
CA ARG A 429 -3.57 -11.89 -32.37
C ARG A 429 -3.97 -12.09 -33.82
N TYR A 430 -3.54 -13.22 -34.43
CA TYR A 430 -4.04 -13.67 -35.70
C TYR A 430 -5.26 -14.58 -35.52
N LYS A 431 -6.05 -14.77 -36.57
CA LYS A 431 -7.23 -15.67 -36.55
C LYS A 431 -6.83 -17.12 -36.35
N GLU A 432 -5.64 -17.49 -36.76
CA GLU A 432 -5.05 -18.83 -36.62
C GLU A 432 -4.52 -19.14 -35.23
N CYS A 433 -4.44 -18.14 -34.34
CA CYS A 433 -4.06 -18.35 -32.96
C CYS A 433 -5.12 -19.20 -32.24
N GLY A 434 -4.67 -20.25 -31.52
CA GLY A 434 -5.54 -21.18 -30.80
C GLY A 434 -5.73 -22.50 -31.54
N ARG A 435 -6.11 -22.49 -32.78
CA ARG A 435 -6.23 -23.69 -33.62
C ARG A 435 -5.87 -23.33 -35.07
N PRO A 436 -4.79 -23.89 -35.62
CA PRO A 436 -3.96 -24.96 -35.04
C PRO A 436 -2.76 -24.49 -34.15
N CYS A 437 -2.46 -23.16 -34.05
CA CYS A 437 -1.22 -22.68 -33.45
C CYS A 437 -1.35 -22.46 -31.93
N GLN A 438 -0.51 -23.13 -31.13
CA GLN A 438 -0.42 -23.01 -29.66
C GLN A 438 0.93 -22.44 -29.16
N ILE A 439 1.80 -21.94 -30.03
CA ILE A 439 3.17 -21.53 -29.67
C ILE A 439 3.17 -20.49 -28.55
N CYS A 440 2.48 -19.37 -28.76
CA CYS A 440 2.41 -18.30 -27.75
C CYS A 440 1.76 -18.72 -26.42
N ARG A 441 0.85 -19.69 -26.45
CA ARG A 441 0.24 -20.26 -25.24
C ARG A 441 1.28 -21.03 -24.42
N ASN A 442 2.08 -21.84 -25.07
CA ASN A 442 3.10 -22.66 -24.41
C ASN A 442 4.26 -21.78 -23.87
N GLU A 443 4.58 -20.68 -24.57
CA GLU A 443 5.60 -19.73 -24.14
C GLU A 443 5.10 -18.72 -23.09
N CYS A 444 3.79 -18.66 -22.81
CA CYS A 444 3.21 -17.69 -21.87
C CYS A 444 3.60 -17.97 -20.42
N GLU A 445 4.37 -17.09 -19.79
CA GLU A 445 4.87 -17.25 -18.42
C GLU A 445 3.79 -17.55 -17.38
N VAL A 446 2.60 -16.95 -17.54
CA VAL A 446 1.49 -17.08 -16.59
C VAL A 446 0.32 -17.90 -17.14
N ARG A 447 0.49 -18.50 -18.33
CA ARG A 447 -0.55 -19.27 -19.04
C ARG A 447 -1.88 -18.52 -19.20
N ALA A 448 -1.81 -17.21 -19.42
CA ALA A 448 -2.98 -16.38 -19.62
C ALA A 448 -3.63 -16.56 -20.99
N ILE A 449 -3.06 -17.36 -21.89
CA ILE A 449 -3.59 -17.61 -23.24
C ILE A 449 -4.37 -18.91 -23.24
N ARG A 450 -5.67 -18.82 -23.55
CA ARG A 450 -6.56 -19.97 -23.64
C ARG A 450 -6.24 -20.84 -24.87
N SER A 451 -6.75 -22.06 -24.88
CA SER A 451 -6.67 -22.97 -26.05
C SER A 451 -7.33 -22.41 -27.31
N THR A 452 -8.26 -21.46 -27.14
CA THR A 452 -8.90 -20.69 -28.24
C THR A 452 -7.99 -19.66 -28.88
N GLY A 453 -6.82 -19.36 -28.28
CA GLY A 453 -5.90 -18.28 -28.69
C GLY A 453 -6.20 -16.92 -28.04
N GLU A 454 -7.29 -16.79 -27.31
CA GLU A 454 -7.66 -15.57 -26.59
C GLU A 454 -6.74 -15.34 -25.39
N ILE A 455 -6.38 -14.08 -25.16
CA ILE A 455 -5.63 -13.66 -23.97
C ILE A 455 -6.62 -13.35 -22.84
N ASN A 456 -6.55 -14.11 -21.74
CA ASN A 456 -7.27 -13.78 -20.54
C ASN A 456 -6.59 -12.57 -19.86
N ALA A 457 -7.18 -11.40 -20.03
CA ALA A 457 -6.65 -10.15 -19.46
C ALA A 457 -6.58 -10.16 -17.93
N ASN A 458 -7.47 -10.93 -17.30
CA ASN A 458 -7.48 -11.06 -15.84
C ASN A 458 -6.26 -11.80 -15.31
N GLU A 459 -5.56 -12.58 -16.14
CA GLU A 459 -4.37 -13.35 -15.76
C GLU A 459 -3.10 -12.86 -16.46
N CYS A 460 -3.20 -12.02 -17.49
CA CYS A 460 -2.07 -11.51 -18.23
C CYS A 460 -1.23 -10.53 -17.38
N HIS A 461 0.11 -10.71 -17.42
CA HIS A 461 1.09 -9.84 -16.75
C HIS A 461 1.80 -8.87 -17.70
N TYR A 462 1.34 -8.76 -18.91
CA TYR A 462 1.83 -7.80 -19.91
C TYR A 462 3.34 -7.91 -20.18
N CYS A 463 3.89 -9.14 -20.21
CA CYS A 463 5.32 -9.40 -20.40
C CYS A 463 5.82 -9.14 -21.83
N LEU A 464 4.91 -9.07 -22.81
CA LEU A 464 5.15 -8.88 -24.23
C LEU A 464 5.79 -10.09 -24.97
N ASP A 465 6.12 -11.20 -24.31
CA ASP A 465 6.76 -12.37 -24.97
C ASP A 465 5.90 -12.93 -26.10
N CYS A 466 4.57 -12.98 -25.91
CA CYS A 466 3.66 -13.37 -26.98
C CYS A 466 3.66 -12.41 -28.18
N GLN A 467 4.00 -11.14 -27.97
CA GLN A 467 4.12 -10.16 -29.06
C GLN A 467 5.46 -10.33 -29.80
N VAL A 468 6.55 -10.71 -29.11
CA VAL A 468 7.81 -11.09 -29.73
C VAL A 468 7.58 -12.25 -30.73
N THR A 469 6.87 -13.29 -30.28
CA THR A 469 6.51 -14.41 -31.15
C THR A 469 5.55 -13.98 -32.27
N TYR A 470 4.59 -13.10 -31.99
CA TYR A 470 3.65 -12.57 -32.98
C TYR A 470 4.36 -11.87 -34.15
N TRP A 471 5.39 -11.07 -33.90
CA TRP A 471 6.16 -10.34 -34.91
C TRP A 471 7.30 -11.17 -35.56
N ASN A 472 7.58 -12.36 -35.06
CA ASN A 472 8.67 -13.20 -35.56
C ASN A 472 8.25 -13.97 -36.80
N ALA A 473 8.79 -13.59 -37.98
CA ALA A 473 8.51 -14.22 -39.27
C ALA A 473 8.99 -15.67 -39.41
N TYR A 474 9.78 -16.19 -38.45
CA TYR A 474 10.26 -17.58 -38.44
C TYR A 474 9.45 -18.46 -37.48
N LYS A 475 8.98 -17.91 -36.36
CA LYS A 475 8.24 -18.65 -35.33
C LYS A 475 6.71 -18.60 -35.56
N CYS A 476 6.17 -17.43 -35.97
CA CYS A 476 4.74 -17.27 -36.17
C CYS A 476 4.27 -17.87 -37.49
N PRO A 477 3.41 -18.93 -37.53
CA PRO A 477 3.01 -19.61 -38.75
C PRO A 477 2.43 -18.67 -39.84
N PRO A 478 1.48 -17.74 -39.54
CA PRO A 478 0.95 -16.84 -40.56
C PRO A 478 2.03 -15.93 -41.19
N LEU A 479 3.00 -15.48 -40.42
CA LEU A 479 4.13 -14.68 -40.96
C LEU A 479 5.12 -15.53 -41.73
N ALA A 480 5.39 -16.77 -41.26
CA ALA A 480 6.27 -17.70 -41.95
C ALA A 480 5.71 -18.09 -43.34
N GLU A 481 4.40 -18.28 -43.44
CA GLU A 481 3.74 -18.51 -44.75
C GLU A 481 3.81 -17.30 -45.67
N LYS A 482 3.54 -16.10 -45.14
CA LYS A 482 3.70 -14.86 -45.93
C LYS A 482 5.13 -14.68 -46.42
N ARG A 483 6.14 -14.96 -45.58
CA ARG A 483 7.54 -14.92 -45.95
C ARG A 483 7.85 -15.92 -47.07
N LYS A 484 7.47 -17.20 -46.91
CA LYS A 484 7.69 -18.24 -47.92
C LYS A 484 7.02 -17.89 -49.26
N LYS A 485 5.82 -17.29 -49.22
CA LYS A 485 5.12 -16.83 -50.44
C LYS A 485 5.89 -15.71 -51.15
N ARG A 486 6.39 -14.70 -50.38
CA ARG A 486 7.22 -13.61 -50.93
C ARG A 486 8.52 -14.15 -51.55
N GLU A 487 9.22 -15.06 -50.85
CA GLU A 487 10.46 -15.68 -51.36
C GLU A 487 10.23 -16.50 -52.65
N ARG A 488 9.06 -17.20 -52.74
CA ARG A 488 8.67 -17.87 -53.99
C ARG A 488 8.42 -16.90 -55.14
N THR A 489 7.69 -15.81 -54.83
CA THR A 489 7.38 -14.79 -55.88
C THR A 489 8.65 -14.08 -56.34
N SER A 490 9.62 -13.76 -55.45
CA SER A 490 10.87 -13.12 -55.88
C SER A 490 11.73 -14.06 -56.73
N LYS A 491 11.81 -15.35 -56.38
CA LYS A 491 12.54 -16.34 -57.17
C LYS A 491 11.89 -16.53 -58.57
N LEU A 492 10.54 -16.48 -58.66
CA LEU A 492 9.86 -16.53 -59.94
C LEU A 492 10.18 -15.30 -60.81
N SER A 493 10.14 -14.09 -60.19
CA SER A 493 10.47 -12.85 -60.91
C SER A 493 11.90 -12.81 -61.41
N GLU A 494 12.87 -13.31 -60.64
CA GLU A 494 14.28 -13.43 -61.03
C GLU A 494 14.46 -14.45 -62.14
N SER A 495 13.70 -15.57 -62.17
CA SER A 495 13.74 -16.57 -63.21
C SER A 495 13.11 -16.11 -64.55
N MET A 496 12.18 -15.15 -64.47
CA MET A 496 11.54 -14.55 -65.67
C MET A 496 12.36 -13.40 -66.26
N GLN A 497 13.35 -12.87 -65.53
CA GLN A 497 14.26 -11.82 -66.02
C GLN A 497 15.56 -12.39 -66.59
N LYS A 498 15.84 -13.69 -66.39
CA LYS A 498 16.92 -14.45 -67.05
C LYS A 498 16.38 -15.14 -68.30
#